data_43c34763f5cfe9a2174e382a45eb5333
#
_entry.id   43c34763f5cfe9a2174e382a45eb5333
#
_cell.length_a   1.000
_cell.length_b   1.000
_cell.length_c   1.000
_cell.angle_alpha   90.00
_cell.angle_beta   90.00
_cell.angle_gamma   90.00
#
_symmetry.space_group_name_H-M   'P 1'
#
loop_
_entity.id
_entity.type
_entity.pdbx_description
1 polymer ?
#
loop_
_entity_poly.entity_id
_entity_poly.type
_entity_poly.pdbx_seq_one_letter_code
_entity_poly.pdbx_strand_id
1 'polypeptide(L)'
;MKISTRLLFMAIVFLLGSTMSCNKSENTSGTDDLMQSLDNSVYHEWVQVFLELDRYAAFFRPGPAPRALAYLGLSAYEASLGGMPDYQSLQYKLGISDMPAIKKNLYWPEVINASYAYLMTKFFEDVTFKDKNGNVLSKQDFLNLIVNKERELKAKYRNDASEELLNNSEAHGREVATAIWRFSISDPVGHNAHLNPFPVPVNAQGCEWIPTDPITVADRGLFSQWGKVRRFAVTQGDLDALISPYTCNSDTNSVIYAQAYETYVVTNLARKEPKGDMEHMAEFWSDDRVGWTFSPPARLEAIADQIAKEEDFNLEKTCLLYAQIGMALSDAAVICWYNKYKYNVERPITYIQREIDPKFTIPWLGFTPPFPAYPSGHSTFAFAGVGILEAFVGGSYPFTDYCHQQRTDFNGHPRAYNSLRDLANENAFSRLPLGVHYRMDYDGGNFCGILTARRVLQLPWKR
;
A
#
# COMPACT_ATOMS: atom_id res chain seq x y z
N MET A 1 -67.63 -22.96 4.98
CA MET A 1 -68.22 -22.70 6.30
C MET A 1 -67.25 -21.79 7.08
N LYS A 2 -67.77 -20.66 7.50
CA LYS A 2 -67.20 -19.57 8.30
C LYS A 2 -66.21 -18.57 7.64
N ILE A 3 -66.85 -17.52 7.16
CA ILE A 3 -66.46 -16.18 6.89
C ILE A 3 -66.10 -15.49 8.21
N SER A 4 -65.01 -14.72 8.25
CA SER A 4 -64.81 -13.71 9.29
C SER A 4 -64.22 -12.45 8.68
N THR A 5 -65.08 -11.49 8.57
CA THR A 5 -64.93 -10.06 8.23
C THR A 5 -64.15 -9.35 9.33
N ARG A 6 -63.15 -8.52 8.97
CA ARG A 6 -62.71 -7.45 9.86
C ARG A 6 -62.52 -6.15 9.06
N LEU A 7 -63.22 -5.18 9.62
CA LEU A 7 -63.49 -3.82 9.24
C LEU A 7 -62.25 -2.96 8.88
N LEU A 8 -62.50 -2.15 7.87
CA LEU A 8 -61.79 -0.92 7.47
C LEU A 8 -62.07 0.17 8.53
N PHE A 9 -61.02 0.82 9.06
CA PHE A 9 -61.09 2.12 9.72
C PHE A 9 -60.33 3.15 8.91
N MET A 10 -61.08 4.00 8.21
CA MET A 10 -60.62 5.22 7.57
C MET A 10 -60.48 6.28 8.68
N ALA A 11 -59.29 6.81 8.90
CA ALA A 11 -59.07 8.02 9.65
C ALA A 11 -58.62 9.13 8.68
N ILE A 12 -59.52 10.07 8.45
CA ILE A 12 -59.26 11.33 7.75
C ILE A 12 -58.51 12.22 8.74
N VAL A 13 -57.31 12.63 8.39
CA VAL A 13 -56.58 13.68 9.11
C VAL A 13 -56.47 14.91 8.19
N PHE A 14 -57.06 15.99 8.66
CA PHE A 14 -57.04 17.31 8.03
C PHE A 14 -55.61 17.85 7.86
N LEU A 15 -55.26 18.23 6.64
CA LEU A 15 -54.07 19.05 6.38
C LEU A 15 -54.41 20.52 6.76
N LEU A 16 -53.76 21.00 7.81
CA LEU A 16 -53.54 22.43 8.02
C LEU A 16 -52.18 22.80 7.44
N GLY A 17 -52.15 23.43 6.29
CA GLY A 17 -50.99 24.00 5.70
C GLY A 17 -50.46 25.18 6.49
N SER A 18 -49.30 24.99 7.10
CA SER A 18 -48.44 26.09 7.54
C SER A 18 -47.25 26.15 6.61
N THR A 19 -47.26 27.15 5.73
CA THR A 19 -46.10 27.56 4.92
C THR A 19 -45.02 28.08 5.86
N MET A 20 -44.09 27.20 6.27
CA MET A 20 -42.81 27.67 6.78
C MET A 20 -41.94 28.09 5.64
N SER A 21 -41.84 29.39 5.45
CA SER A 21 -40.78 30.03 4.67
C SER A 21 -39.44 29.67 5.35
N CYS A 22 -38.65 28.79 4.74
CA CYS A 22 -37.25 28.65 5.09
C CYS A 22 -36.52 29.91 4.67
N ASN A 23 -36.38 30.88 5.57
CA ASN A 23 -35.32 31.85 5.46
C ASN A 23 -33.98 31.05 5.60
N LYS A 24 -33.26 30.95 4.47
CA LYS A 24 -31.82 30.68 4.52
C LYS A 24 -31.21 31.83 5.33
N SER A 25 -30.96 31.61 6.62
CA SER A 25 -30.04 32.45 7.35
C SER A 25 -28.68 32.24 6.72
N GLU A 26 -28.12 33.30 6.15
CA GLU A 26 -26.68 33.38 5.91
C GLU A 26 -25.98 33.27 7.26
N ASN A 27 -25.64 32.04 7.67
CA ASN A 27 -24.74 31.81 8.78
C ASN A 27 -23.31 32.04 8.27
N THR A 28 -22.91 33.30 8.21
CA THR A 28 -21.52 33.73 8.27
C THR A 28 -21.05 33.67 9.74
N SER A 29 -21.04 32.52 10.34
CA SER A 29 -20.25 32.26 11.55
C SER A 29 -19.24 31.18 11.19
N GLY A 30 -17.95 31.56 11.12
CA GLY A 30 -16.85 30.66 10.94
C GLY A 30 -16.84 29.62 12.06
N THR A 31 -17.54 28.55 11.87
CA THR A 31 -17.28 27.28 12.59
C THR A 31 -15.99 26.77 12.02
N ASP A 32 -14.98 26.58 12.88
CA ASP A 32 -13.83 25.74 12.57
C ASP A 32 -14.38 24.38 12.14
N ASP A 33 -14.61 24.13 10.85
CA ASP A 33 -15.06 22.83 10.35
C ASP A 33 -13.92 21.84 10.57
N LEU A 34 -14.01 21.11 11.67
CA LEU A 34 -13.07 20.09 12.03
C LEU A 34 -13.22 18.91 11.07
N MET A 35 -12.10 18.31 10.70
CA MET A 35 -12.09 17.15 9.81
C MET A 35 -12.90 15.96 10.34
N GLN A 36 -13.19 15.92 11.64
CA GLN A 36 -14.04 14.90 12.26
C GLN A 36 -15.50 14.94 11.76
N SER A 37 -15.98 16.08 11.24
CA SER A 37 -17.35 16.22 10.73
C SER A 37 -17.47 15.97 9.21
N LEU A 38 -16.36 15.73 8.52
CA LEU A 38 -16.31 15.58 7.08
C LEU A 38 -16.15 14.12 6.65
N ASP A 39 -16.76 13.77 5.51
CA ASP A 39 -16.57 12.46 4.90
C ASP A 39 -15.18 12.31 4.28
N ASN A 40 -14.78 11.06 4.05
CA ASN A 40 -13.46 10.70 3.55
C ASN A 40 -13.41 10.47 2.03
N SER A 41 -14.44 10.86 1.28
CA SER A 41 -14.58 10.54 -0.15
C SER A 41 -13.39 10.97 -1.00
N VAL A 42 -12.72 12.08 -0.64
CA VAL A 42 -11.52 12.56 -1.34
C VAL A 42 -10.41 11.50 -1.36
N TYR A 43 -10.23 10.76 -0.26
CA TYR A 43 -9.23 9.70 -0.21
C TYR A 43 -9.59 8.52 -1.10
N HIS A 44 -10.84 8.08 -1.09
CA HIS A 44 -11.31 7.00 -1.95
C HIS A 44 -11.05 7.28 -3.43
N GLU A 45 -11.32 8.51 -3.86
CA GLU A 45 -11.09 8.93 -5.23
C GLU A 45 -9.59 8.91 -5.60
N TRP A 46 -8.72 9.40 -4.71
CA TRP A 46 -7.28 9.42 -4.97
C TRP A 46 -6.62 8.04 -4.87
N VAL A 47 -7.10 7.16 -4.00
CA VAL A 47 -6.62 5.77 -3.94
C VAL A 47 -6.88 5.06 -5.27
N GLN A 48 -8.08 5.21 -5.87
CA GLN A 48 -8.37 4.59 -7.17
C GLN A 48 -7.43 5.09 -8.26
N VAL A 49 -7.10 6.39 -8.28
CA VAL A 49 -6.12 6.95 -9.23
C VAL A 49 -4.74 6.34 -8.98
N PHE A 50 -4.30 6.27 -7.72
CA PHE A 50 -2.99 5.68 -7.38
C PHE A 50 -2.90 4.21 -7.81
N LEU A 51 -3.92 3.40 -7.52
CA LEU A 51 -3.95 1.98 -7.87
C LEU A 51 -3.89 1.75 -9.39
N GLU A 52 -4.55 2.61 -10.17
CA GLU A 52 -4.49 2.54 -11.62
C GLU A 52 -3.10 2.92 -12.16
N LEU A 53 -2.48 3.97 -11.63
CA LEU A 53 -1.12 4.36 -11.98
C LEU A 53 -0.11 3.26 -11.59
N ASP A 54 -0.18 2.76 -10.36
CA ASP A 54 0.74 1.73 -9.84
C ASP A 54 0.65 0.43 -10.64
N ARG A 55 -0.54 0.04 -11.09
CA ARG A 55 -0.74 -1.17 -11.90
C ARG A 55 0.18 -1.22 -13.11
N TYR A 56 0.37 -0.09 -13.79
CA TYR A 56 1.13 -0.03 -15.05
C TYR A 56 2.52 0.56 -14.90
N ALA A 57 2.89 1.08 -13.71
CA ALA A 57 4.17 1.74 -13.45
C ALA A 57 5.34 0.74 -13.45
N ALA A 58 6.11 0.72 -14.54
CA ALA A 58 7.30 -0.12 -14.66
C ALA A 58 8.44 0.42 -13.79
N PHE A 59 9.17 -0.48 -13.11
CA PHE A 59 10.27 -0.15 -12.18
C PHE A 59 9.89 0.74 -10.99
N PHE A 60 8.58 0.96 -10.77
CA PHE A 60 8.07 1.74 -9.66
C PHE A 60 7.74 0.88 -8.44
N ARG A 61 7.67 -0.43 -8.61
CA ARG A 61 7.35 -1.41 -7.57
C ARG A 61 8.54 -2.36 -7.33
N PRO A 62 8.70 -2.91 -6.14
CA PRO A 62 7.89 -2.69 -4.93
C PRO A 62 8.42 -1.60 -4.01
N GLY A 63 9.51 -0.93 -4.32
CA GLY A 63 10.17 0.08 -3.50
C GLY A 63 9.61 1.50 -3.68
N PRO A 64 9.65 2.13 -4.87
CA PRO A 64 9.18 3.50 -5.09
C PRO A 64 7.69 3.71 -4.77
N ALA A 65 6.82 2.72 -5.04
CA ALA A 65 5.39 2.82 -4.76
C ALA A 65 5.07 3.14 -3.28
N PRO A 66 5.53 2.35 -2.28
CA PRO A 66 5.26 2.66 -0.88
C PRO A 66 5.93 3.96 -0.43
N ARG A 67 7.06 4.32 -1.03
CA ARG A 67 7.67 5.63 -0.78
C ARG A 67 6.76 6.77 -1.24
N ALA A 68 6.15 6.68 -2.39
CA ALA A 68 5.17 7.66 -2.86
C ALA A 68 3.97 7.75 -1.92
N LEU A 69 3.38 6.61 -1.51
CA LEU A 69 2.28 6.55 -0.53
C LEU A 69 2.65 7.25 0.78
N ALA A 70 3.86 7.04 1.30
CA ALA A 70 4.30 7.69 2.53
C ALA A 70 4.33 9.22 2.41
N TYR A 71 4.85 9.76 1.30
CA TYR A 71 4.92 11.21 1.11
C TYR A 71 3.55 11.82 0.77
N LEU A 72 2.67 11.10 0.08
CA LEU A 72 1.27 11.51 -0.13
C LEU A 72 0.54 11.62 1.20
N GLY A 73 0.58 10.57 2.02
CA GLY A 73 -0.06 10.56 3.34
C GLY A 73 0.53 11.61 4.28
N LEU A 74 1.86 11.73 4.35
CA LEU A 74 2.54 12.76 5.16
C LEU A 74 2.12 14.17 4.74
N SER A 75 2.07 14.44 3.44
CA SER A 75 1.71 15.76 2.94
C SER A 75 0.27 16.14 3.26
N ALA A 76 -0.68 15.23 3.06
CA ALA A 76 -2.06 15.47 3.44
C ALA A 76 -2.23 15.68 4.95
N TYR A 77 -1.53 14.88 5.77
CA TYR A 77 -1.53 15.01 7.23
C TYR A 77 -1.00 16.38 7.67
N GLU A 78 0.18 16.79 7.22
CA GLU A 78 0.78 18.08 7.58
C GLU A 78 -0.06 19.28 7.09
N ALA A 79 -0.64 19.17 5.88
CA ALA A 79 -1.49 20.22 5.34
C ALA A 79 -2.82 20.37 6.08
N SER A 80 -3.28 19.30 6.74
CA SER A 80 -4.59 19.25 7.39
C SER A 80 -4.56 19.51 8.89
N LEU A 81 -3.37 19.76 9.49
CA LEU A 81 -3.22 19.94 10.95
C LEU A 81 -4.07 21.06 11.55
N GLY A 82 -4.45 22.07 10.76
CA GLY A 82 -5.35 23.13 11.20
C GLY A 82 -6.78 22.66 11.50
N GLY A 83 -7.21 21.55 10.87
CA GLY A 83 -8.49 20.87 11.10
C GLY A 83 -8.40 19.67 12.05
N MET A 84 -7.20 19.37 12.60
CA MET A 84 -6.90 18.22 13.45
C MET A 84 -6.28 18.67 14.79
N PRO A 85 -7.03 19.29 15.69
CA PRO A 85 -6.49 19.99 16.87
C PRO A 85 -5.76 19.08 17.86
N ASP A 86 -6.08 17.80 17.91
CA ASP A 86 -5.45 16.83 18.81
C ASP A 86 -4.07 16.33 18.31
N TYR A 87 -3.72 16.68 17.09
CA TYR A 87 -2.52 16.18 16.40
C TYR A 87 -1.44 17.27 16.27
N GLN A 88 -0.20 16.84 16.06
CA GLN A 88 0.94 17.74 15.92
C GLN A 88 1.78 17.40 14.68
N SER A 89 2.53 18.38 14.19
CA SER A 89 3.42 18.22 13.06
C SER A 89 4.58 17.27 13.38
N LEU A 90 4.91 16.42 12.42
CA LEU A 90 6.08 15.57 12.44
C LEU A 90 7.33 16.26 11.90
N GLN A 91 7.25 17.53 11.45
CA GLN A 91 8.35 18.24 10.79
C GLN A 91 9.66 18.18 11.60
N TYR A 92 9.62 18.43 12.91
CA TYR A 92 10.82 18.40 13.75
C TYR A 92 11.37 16.99 13.94
N LYS A 93 10.48 16.01 14.10
CA LYS A 93 10.86 14.60 14.25
C LYS A 93 11.51 14.06 13.00
N LEU A 94 11.04 14.46 11.82
CA LEU A 94 11.55 14.02 10.53
C LEU A 94 12.66 14.92 9.97
N GLY A 95 12.91 16.09 10.56
CA GLY A 95 13.89 17.05 10.08
C GLY A 95 13.48 17.73 8.77
N ILE A 96 12.18 18.02 8.61
CA ILE A 96 11.67 18.73 7.43
C ILE A 96 11.87 20.23 7.65
N SER A 97 12.66 20.87 6.79
CA SER A 97 12.81 22.31 6.74
C SER A 97 11.71 22.96 5.89
N ASP A 98 11.52 24.25 6.08
CA ASP A 98 10.69 25.11 5.22
C ASP A 98 9.21 24.70 5.12
N MET A 99 8.67 24.06 6.18
CA MET A 99 7.23 23.79 6.27
C MET A 99 6.46 25.11 6.42
N PRO A 100 5.37 25.29 5.65
CA PRO A 100 4.48 26.43 5.83
C PRO A 100 3.84 26.46 7.21
N ALA A 101 3.43 27.64 7.66
CA ALA A 101 2.64 27.76 8.88
C ALA A 101 1.30 27.00 8.77
N ILE A 102 0.88 26.40 9.88
CA ILE A 102 -0.43 25.72 9.95
C ILE A 102 -1.52 26.78 9.76
N LYS A 103 -2.37 26.59 8.76
CA LYS A 103 -3.53 27.45 8.47
C LYS A 103 -4.79 26.80 9.02
N LYS A 104 -5.78 27.62 9.35
CA LYS A 104 -7.12 27.22 9.78
C LYS A 104 -8.17 27.75 8.80
N ASN A 105 -9.41 27.39 9.01
CA ASN A 105 -10.55 27.87 8.21
C ASN A 105 -10.34 27.61 6.71
N LEU A 106 -10.00 26.36 6.38
CA LEU A 106 -9.84 25.86 5.01
C LEU A 106 -10.88 24.76 4.76
N TYR A 107 -11.20 24.54 3.49
CA TYR A 107 -11.99 23.39 3.06
C TYR A 107 -11.07 22.19 2.89
N TRP A 108 -11.02 21.33 3.91
CA TRP A 108 -10.03 20.27 4.03
C TRP A 108 -10.03 19.25 2.88
N PRO A 109 -11.19 18.85 2.31
CA PRO A 109 -11.17 17.98 1.12
C PRO A 109 -10.40 18.61 -0.06
N GLU A 110 -10.46 19.93 -0.27
CA GLU A 110 -9.68 20.59 -1.34
C GLU A 110 -8.19 20.72 -0.97
N VAL A 111 -7.85 20.91 0.30
CA VAL A 111 -6.45 20.87 0.77
C VAL A 111 -5.80 19.53 0.40
N ILE A 112 -6.50 18.42 0.68
CA ILE A 112 -6.05 17.06 0.39
C ILE A 112 -6.00 16.83 -1.12
N ASN A 113 -7.05 17.24 -1.86
CA ASN A 113 -7.14 17.14 -3.31
C ASN A 113 -5.92 17.75 -3.99
N ALA A 114 -5.61 19.01 -3.67
CA ALA A 114 -4.49 19.74 -4.24
C ALA A 114 -3.12 19.14 -3.86
N SER A 115 -2.98 18.67 -2.61
CA SER A 115 -1.77 18.02 -2.13
C SER A 115 -1.48 16.71 -2.87
N TYR A 116 -2.50 15.85 -3.00
CA TYR A 116 -2.39 14.58 -3.72
C TYR A 116 -2.10 14.79 -5.21
N ALA A 117 -2.84 15.69 -5.87
CA ALA A 117 -2.64 15.99 -7.29
C ALA A 117 -1.21 16.42 -7.58
N TYR A 118 -0.67 17.34 -6.76
CA TYR A 118 0.69 17.84 -6.91
C TYR A 118 1.73 16.72 -6.76
N LEU A 119 1.68 15.97 -5.66
CA LEU A 119 2.67 14.93 -5.38
C LEU A 119 2.54 13.72 -6.31
N MET A 120 1.33 13.27 -6.64
CA MET A 120 1.17 12.20 -7.64
C MET A 120 1.77 12.60 -8.98
N THR A 121 1.53 13.83 -9.45
CA THR A 121 2.17 14.32 -10.67
C THR A 121 3.68 14.21 -10.56
N LYS A 122 4.26 14.67 -9.44
CA LYS A 122 5.70 14.65 -9.20
C LYS A 122 6.29 13.24 -9.10
N PHE A 123 5.59 12.29 -8.52
CA PHE A 123 6.07 10.91 -8.41
C PHE A 123 5.93 10.11 -9.70
N PHE A 124 4.99 10.46 -10.57
CA PHE A 124 4.70 9.69 -11.78
C PHE A 124 5.14 10.38 -13.10
N GLU A 125 5.57 11.66 -13.08
CA GLU A 125 5.94 12.41 -14.30
C GLU A 125 7.07 11.76 -15.11
N ASP A 126 7.98 11.02 -14.46
CA ASP A 126 9.10 10.34 -15.11
C ASP A 126 8.93 8.82 -15.22
N VAL A 127 7.81 8.28 -14.75
CA VAL A 127 7.54 6.84 -14.79
C VAL A 127 7.19 6.37 -16.21
N THR A 128 7.67 5.18 -16.57
CA THR A 128 7.26 4.48 -17.78
C THR A 128 6.11 3.54 -17.46
N PHE A 129 5.01 3.66 -18.20
CA PHE A 129 3.85 2.77 -18.04
C PHE A 129 3.88 1.66 -19.08
N LYS A 130 3.58 0.43 -18.65
CA LYS A 130 3.59 -0.76 -19.52
C LYS A 130 2.36 -1.62 -19.25
N ASP A 131 1.84 -2.22 -20.33
CA ASP A 131 0.81 -3.27 -20.22
C ASP A 131 1.41 -4.61 -19.75
N LYS A 132 0.55 -5.61 -19.57
CA LYS A 132 0.94 -6.97 -19.15
C LYS A 132 1.83 -7.71 -20.17
N ASN A 133 1.89 -7.24 -21.41
CA ASN A 133 2.73 -7.79 -22.48
C ASN A 133 4.06 -7.04 -22.60
N GLY A 134 4.29 -5.99 -21.78
CA GLY A 134 5.49 -5.16 -21.80
C GLY A 134 5.46 -4.01 -22.80
N ASN A 135 4.34 -3.78 -23.50
CA ASN A 135 4.20 -2.65 -24.41
C ASN A 135 4.14 -1.34 -23.63
N VAL A 136 4.87 -0.33 -24.12
CA VAL A 136 4.85 1.01 -23.51
C VAL A 136 3.51 1.68 -23.82
N LEU A 137 2.89 2.21 -22.79
CA LEU A 137 1.62 2.95 -22.85
C LEU A 137 1.87 4.46 -22.85
N SER A 138 0.86 5.23 -23.27
CA SER A 138 0.92 6.70 -23.28
C SER A 138 1.03 7.25 -21.87
N LYS A 139 2.19 7.80 -21.50
CA LYS A 139 2.40 8.48 -20.22
C LYS A 139 1.38 9.61 -20.01
N GLN A 140 1.08 10.37 -21.06
CA GLN A 140 0.16 11.51 -20.97
C GLN A 140 -1.24 11.08 -20.55
N ASP A 141 -1.70 9.91 -20.97
CA ASP A 141 -3.03 9.42 -20.60
C ASP A 141 -3.10 9.16 -19.08
N PHE A 142 -2.04 8.57 -18.51
CA PHE A 142 -1.94 8.36 -17.06
C PHE A 142 -1.83 9.69 -16.28
N LEU A 143 -1.03 10.63 -16.74
CA LEU A 143 -0.94 11.95 -16.09
C LEU A 143 -2.26 12.72 -16.20
N ASN A 144 -3.02 12.54 -17.28
CA ASN A 144 -4.34 13.13 -17.42
C ASN A 144 -5.36 12.58 -16.41
N LEU A 145 -5.20 11.35 -15.90
CA LEU A 145 -6.05 10.84 -14.82
C LEU A 145 -5.92 11.71 -13.57
N ILE A 146 -4.70 12.12 -13.22
CA ILE A 146 -4.44 13.00 -12.07
C ILE A 146 -5.09 14.37 -12.28
N VAL A 147 -4.80 15.02 -13.43
CA VAL A 147 -5.31 16.36 -13.73
C VAL A 147 -6.83 16.38 -13.80
N ASN A 148 -7.44 15.36 -14.40
CA ASN A 148 -8.89 15.27 -14.53
C ASN A 148 -9.56 15.03 -13.16
N LYS A 149 -8.98 14.17 -12.32
CA LYS A 149 -9.52 13.91 -10.97
C LYS A 149 -9.48 15.14 -10.08
N GLU A 150 -8.36 15.86 -10.07
CA GLU A 150 -8.24 17.12 -9.33
C GLU A 150 -9.33 18.13 -9.73
N ARG A 151 -9.52 18.30 -11.04
CA ARG A 151 -10.52 19.24 -11.58
C ARG A 151 -11.96 18.81 -11.26
N GLU A 152 -12.24 17.51 -11.37
CA GLU A 152 -13.52 16.90 -11.05
C GLU A 152 -13.92 17.16 -9.59
N LEU A 153 -13.00 16.86 -8.67
CA LEU A 153 -13.24 17.04 -7.23
C LEU A 153 -13.41 18.52 -6.88
N LYS A 154 -12.55 19.41 -7.37
CA LYS A 154 -12.71 20.85 -7.15
C LYS A 154 -14.04 21.36 -7.69
N ALA A 155 -14.50 20.86 -8.86
CA ALA A 155 -15.80 21.24 -9.41
C ALA A 155 -16.97 20.78 -8.52
N LYS A 156 -16.87 19.58 -7.93
CA LYS A 156 -17.83 19.05 -6.95
C LYS A 156 -17.91 19.95 -5.72
N TYR A 157 -16.77 20.38 -5.18
CA TYR A 157 -16.67 21.16 -3.95
C TYR A 157 -17.22 22.59 -4.06
N ARG A 158 -17.44 23.12 -5.27
CA ARG A 158 -18.12 24.41 -5.47
C ARG A 158 -19.56 24.43 -4.96
N ASN A 159 -20.15 23.26 -4.71
CA ASN A 159 -21.47 23.16 -4.08
C ASN A 159 -21.41 23.38 -2.57
N ASP A 160 -20.24 23.18 -1.96
CA ASP A 160 -20.05 23.13 -0.51
C ASP A 160 -19.27 24.34 0.02
N ALA A 161 -18.44 24.97 -0.82
CA ALA A 161 -17.55 26.04 -0.41
C ALA A 161 -17.44 27.14 -1.49
N SER A 162 -17.15 28.39 -1.05
CA SER A 162 -16.93 29.51 -1.97
C SER A 162 -15.66 29.31 -2.80
N GLU A 163 -15.61 29.92 -3.98
CA GLU A 163 -14.40 29.87 -4.85
C GLU A 163 -13.17 30.45 -4.14
N GLU A 164 -13.33 31.48 -3.33
CA GLU A 164 -12.24 32.06 -2.53
C GLU A 164 -11.70 31.06 -1.52
N LEU A 165 -12.58 30.36 -0.79
CA LEU A 165 -12.18 29.34 0.19
C LEU A 165 -11.49 28.16 -0.50
N LEU A 166 -12.03 27.70 -1.65
CA LEU A 166 -11.41 26.63 -2.42
C LEU A 166 -10.02 27.02 -2.93
N ASN A 167 -9.85 28.25 -3.45
CA ASN A 167 -8.54 28.71 -3.92
C ASN A 167 -7.52 28.87 -2.79
N ASN A 168 -7.94 29.32 -1.61
CA ASN A 168 -7.08 29.40 -0.43
C ASN A 168 -6.67 28.00 0.06
N SER A 169 -7.59 27.02 0.01
CA SER A 169 -7.37 25.63 0.37
C SER A 169 -6.41 24.93 -0.59
N GLU A 170 -6.63 25.09 -1.90
CA GLU A 170 -5.73 24.60 -2.95
C GLU A 170 -4.31 25.16 -2.76
N ALA A 171 -4.20 26.48 -2.59
CA ALA A 171 -2.90 27.14 -2.43
C ALA A 171 -2.14 26.58 -1.21
N HIS A 172 -2.81 26.35 -0.09
CA HIS A 172 -2.20 25.76 1.10
C HIS A 172 -1.78 24.31 0.88
N GLY A 173 -2.65 23.48 0.30
CA GLY A 173 -2.33 22.08 -0.02
C GLY A 173 -1.09 21.97 -0.91
N ARG A 174 -0.99 22.80 -1.96
CA ARG A 174 0.17 22.85 -2.86
C ARG A 174 1.42 23.38 -2.18
N GLU A 175 1.32 24.37 -1.31
CA GLU A 175 2.44 24.94 -0.56
C GLU A 175 3.10 23.87 0.34
N VAL A 176 2.29 23.13 1.12
CA VAL A 176 2.76 22.03 1.96
C VAL A 176 3.32 20.89 1.10
N ALA A 177 2.61 20.49 0.04
CA ALA A 177 3.07 19.45 -0.88
C ALA A 177 4.42 19.79 -1.53
N THR A 178 4.66 21.07 -1.83
CA THR A 178 5.94 21.53 -2.36
C THR A 178 7.07 21.38 -1.34
N ALA A 179 6.84 21.69 -0.06
CA ALA A 179 7.82 21.47 1.00
C ALA A 179 8.13 19.98 1.19
N ILE A 180 7.09 19.13 1.20
CA ILE A 180 7.22 17.67 1.29
C ILE A 180 7.95 17.11 0.06
N TRP A 181 7.67 17.61 -1.15
CA TRP A 181 8.41 17.22 -2.35
C TRP A 181 9.91 17.55 -2.23
N ARG A 182 10.27 18.78 -1.80
CA ARG A 182 11.67 19.16 -1.57
C ARG A 182 12.33 18.24 -0.56
N PHE A 183 11.64 17.91 0.52
CA PHE A 183 12.12 16.93 1.50
C PHE A 183 12.30 15.55 0.87
N SER A 184 11.39 15.10 0.02
CA SER A 184 11.50 13.79 -0.63
C SER A 184 12.72 13.71 -1.54
N ILE A 185 12.95 14.69 -2.42
CA ILE A 185 14.07 14.69 -3.37
C ILE A 185 15.43 14.92 -2.72
N SER A 186 15.49 15.41 -1.48
CA SER A 186 16.73 15.48 -0.71
C SER A 186 17.26 14.10 -0.26
N ASP A 187 16.51 13.02 -0.55
CA ASP A 187 16.97 11.63 -0.52
C ASP A 187 17.24 11.13 -1.95
N PRO A 188 18.48 11.27 -2.45
CA PRO A 188 18.79 10.96 -3.85
C PRO A 188 18.65 9.46 -4.18
N VAL A 189 18.81 8.57 -3.20
CA VAL A 189 18.67 7.13 -3.39
C VAL A 189 17.20 6.80 -3.67
N GLY A 190 16.30 7.26 -2.80
CA GLY A 190 14.87 7.03 -2.96
C GLY A 190 14.28 7.75 -4.18
N HIS A 191 14.72 8.97 -4.45
CA HIS A 191 14.20 9.77 -5.57
C HIS A 191 14.53 9.16 -6.94
N ASN A 192 15.76 8.71 -7.15
CA ASN A 192 16.24 8.25 -8.44
C ASN A 192 16.05 6.75 -8.71
N ALA A 193 15.51 5.99 -7.76
CA ALA A 193 15.49 4.53 -7.85
C ALA A 193 14.71 3.98 -9.05
N HIS A 194 13.63 4.66 -9.45
CA HIS A 194 12.82 4.26 -10.61
C HIS A 194 13.41 4.77 -11.94
N LEU A 195 14.19 5.86 -11.92
CA LEU A 195 14.87 6.40 -13.09
C LEU A 195 16.18 5.67 -13.38
N ASN A 196 16.89 5.29 -12.32
CA ASN A 196 18.18 4.63 -12.40
C ASN A 196 18.28 3.58 -11.28
N PRO A 197 17.63 2.41 -11.43
CA PRO A 197 17.72 1.34 -10.45
C PRO A 197 19.18 0.97 -10.27
N PHE A 198 19.68 0.94 -9.03
CA PHE A 198 21.07 0.75 -8.69
C PHE A 198 21.51 -0.71 -8.98
N PRO A 199 22.04 -1.02 -10.16
CA PRO A 199 22.45 -2.38 -10.48
C PRO A 199 23.69 -2.74 -9.66
N VAL A 200 23.62 -3.85 -8.97
CA VAL A 200 24.79 -4.46 -8.33
C VAL A 200 25.06 -5.78 -9.03
N PRO A 201 26.29 -6.00 -9.53
CA PRO A 201 26.66 -7.30 -10.06
C PRO A 201 26.43 -8.37 -8.99
N VAL A 202 25.76 -9.43 -9.37
CA VAL A 202 25.56 -10.59 -8.49
C VAL A 202 26.69 -11.58 -8.77
N ASN A 203 27.63 -11.69 -7.84
CA ASN A 203 28.67 -12.70 -7.88
C ASN A 203 28.22 -13.88 -7.02
N ALA A 204 27.57 -14.87 -7.62
CA ALA A 204 27.19 -16.07 -6.90
C ALA A 204 28.43 -16.92 -6.55
N GLN A 205 28.68 -17.07 -5.27
CA GLN A 205 29.64 -18.04 -4.73
C GLN A 205 28.89 -19.07 -3.88
N GLY A 206 28.49 -20.17 -4.50
CA GLY A 206 27.77 -21.23 -3.79
C GLY A 206 26.26 -20.97 -3.67
N CYS A 207 25.77 -20.59 -2.50
CA CYS A 207 24.35 -20.45 -2.18
C CYS A 207 23.86 -18.99 -2.19
N GLU A 208 24.58 -18.11 -2.83
CA GLU A 208 24.15 -16.72 -3.02
C GLU A 208 23.09 -16.61 -4.12
N TRP A 209 22.22 -15.61 -3.97
CA TRP A 209 21.18 -15.36 -4.95
C TRP A 209 21.75 -15.05 -6.33
N ILE A 210 21.17 -15.70 -7.34
CA ILE A 210 21.34 -15.38 -8.76
C ILE A 210 19.98 -15.10 -9.40
N PRO A 211 19.90 -14.23 -10.41
CA PRO A 211 18.67 -14.02 -11.18
C PRO A 211 18.22 -15.33 -11.84
N THR A 212 16.92 -15.61 -11.76
CA THR A 212 16.30 -16.77 -12.42
C THR A 212 15.45 -16.37 -13.61
N ASP A 213 15.27 -15.07 -13.85
CA ASP A 213 14.56 -14.54 -15.00
C ASP A 213 15.56 -14.22 -16.12
N PRO A 214 15.45 -14.91 -17.28
CA PRO A 214 16.36 -14.69 -18.40
C PRO A 214 16.11 -13.38 -19.19
N ILE A 215 14.97 -12.70 -18.95
CA ILE A 215 14.51 -11.62 -19.84
C ILE A 215 14.81 -10.23 -19.30
N THR A 216 14.74 -10.01 -17.99
CA THR A 216 14.67 -8.65 -17.45
C THR A 216 15.94 -8.15 -16.78
N VAL A 217 16.75 -9.01 -16.17
CA VAL A 217 17.87 -8.57 -15.32
C VAL A 217 18.95 -9.65 -15.20
N ALA A 218 19.48 -10.11 -16.30
CA ALA A 218 20.39 -11.26 -16.36
C ALA A 218 21.59 -11.18 -15.38
N ASP A 219 21.92 -10.00 -14.86
CA ASP A 219 23.11 -9.76 -14.04
C ASP A 219 22.89 -8.78 -12.86
N ARG A 220 21.62 -8.41 -12.55
CA ARG A 220 21.34 -7.28 -11.66
C ARG A 220 20.18 -7.56 -10.69
N GLY A 221 20.38 -7.18 -9.42
CA GLY A 221 19.31 -7.18 -8.44
C GLY A 221 18.55 -5.85 -8.41
N LEU A 222 17.20 -5.90 -8.39
CA LEU A 222 16.40 -4.68 -8.30
C LEU A 222 16.52 -4.04 -6.91
N PHE A 223 16.70 -2.72 -6.92
CA PHE A 223 16.72 -1.87 -5.74
C PHE A 223 17.75 -2.27 -4.67
N SER A 224 18.93 -2.73 -5.08
CA SER A 224 20.00 -3.18 -4.19
C SER A 224 20.45 -2.12 -3.15
N GLN A 225 20.24 -0.84 -3.44
CA GLN A 225 20.55 0.26 -2.53
C GLN A 225 19.34 0.75 -1.71
N TRP A 226 18.18 0.08 -1.82
CA TRP A 226 16.94 0.53 -1.17
C TRP A 226 17.04 0.56 0.36
N GLY A 227 17.86 -0.27 0.94
CA GLY A 227 18.19 -0.23 2.39
C GLY A 227 18.82 1.09 2.88
N LYS A 228 19.23 1.98 1.97
CA LYS A 228 19.79 3.31 2.25
C LYS A 228 18.79 4.46 2.08
N VAL A 229 17.58 4.16 1.63
CA VAL A 229 16.50 5.13 1.48
C VAL A 229 16.12 5.70 2.84
N ARG A 230 15.71 6.97 2.86
CA ARG A 230 15.24 7.64 4.08
C ARG A 230 14.11 6.87 4.74
N ARG A 231 14.25 6.69 6.04
CA ARG A 231 13.27 6.05 6.92
C ARG A 231 12.48 7.11 7.68
N PHE A 232 11.24 6.80 8.01
CA PHE A 232 10.36 7.67 8.80
C PHE A 232 10.42 7.33 10.29
N ALA A 233 10.44 6.04 10.65
CA ALA A 233 10.34 5.59 12.02
C ALA A 233 11.38 4.55 12.43
N VAL A 234 11.74 3.60 11.54
CA VAL A 234 12.70 2.54 11.87
C VAL A 234 14.12 3.09 12.00
N THR A 235 14.87 2.53 12.95
CA THR A 235 16.26 2.90 13.25
C THR A 235 17.26 1.97 12.57
N GLN A 236 18.54 2.30 12.61
CA GLN A 236 19.59 1.36 12.16
C GLN A 236 19.60 0.08 13.01
N GLY A 237 19.37 0.19 14.32
CA GLY A 237 19.26 -0.97 15.19
C GLY A 237 18.09 -1.90 14.82
N ASP A 238 16.98 -1.32 14.31
CA ASP A 238 15.85 -2.12 13.83
C ASP A 238 16.21 -2.88 12.54
N LEU A 239 16.96 -2.25 11.62
CA LEU A 239 17.44 -2.92 10.40
C LEU A 239 18.33 -4.12 10.73
N ASP A 240 19.15 -4.01 11.78
CA ASP A 240 20.12 -5.03 12.18
C ASP A 240 19.53 -6.09 13.14
N ALA A 241 18.29 -5.89 13.60
CA ALA A 241 17.64 -6.78 14.57
C ALA A 241 17.11 -8.09 13.96
N LEU A 242 17.03 -8.20 12.63
CA LEU A 242 16.57 -9.42 11.99
C LEU A 242 17.56 -10.55 12.20
N ILE A 243 17.03 -11.72 12.64
CA ILE A 243 17.82 -12.94 12.84
C ILE A 243 18.42 -13.38 11.51
N SER A 244 19.65 -13.86 11.52
CA SER A 244 20.31 -14.40 10.33
C SER A 244 19.55 -15.59 9.76
N PRO A 245 19.47 -15.74 8.43
CA PRO A 245 18.89 -16.92 7.79
C PRO A 245 19.70 -18.17 8.13
N TYR A 246 19.09 -19.33 7.91
CA TYR A 246 19.81 -20.60 8.04
C TYR A 246 20.96 -20.68 7.03
N THR A 247 22.10 -21.22 7.49
CA THR A 247 23.26 -21.38 6.63
C THR A 247 22.96 -22.39 5.54
N CYS A 248 23.37 -22.08 4.33
CA CYS A 248 23.30 -23.02 3.21
C CYS A 248 24.11 -24.28 3.48
N ASN A 249 23.50 -25.43 3.20
CA ASN A 249 24.06 -26.74 3.42
C ASN A 249 23.38 -27.76 2.51
N SER A 250 24.12 -28.70 1.93
CA SER A 250 23.62 -29.82 1.13
C SER A 250 23.21 -31.05 1.93
N ASP A 251 23.46 -31.07 3.25
CA ASP A 251 23.06 -32.18 4.13
C ASP A 251 21.51 -32.24 4.20
N THR A 252 20.98 -33.42 3.87
CA THR A 252 19.53 -33.69 3.90
C THR A 252 18.91 -33.58 5.30
N ASN A 253 19.72 -33.60 6.35
CA ASN A 253 19.29 -33.39 7.73
C ASN A 253 19.36 -31.90 8.15
N SER A 254 19.83 -31.03 7.28
CA SER A 254 19.93 -29.59 7.59
C SER A 254 18.58 -28.89 7.59
N VAL A 255 18.47 -27.80 8.36
CA VAL A 255 17.26 -27.00 8.42
C VAL A 255 16.95 -26.38 7.06
N ILE A 256 17.95 -25.90 6.31
CA ILE A 256 17.74 -25.30 5.00
C ILE A 256 17.19 -26.32 3.98
N TYR A 257 17.67 -27.59 4.04
CA TYR A 257 17.12 -28.66 3.21
C TYR A 257 15.64 -28.90 3.54
N ALA A 258 15.27 -28.98 4.83
CA ALA A 258 13.89 -29.15 5.26
C ALA A 258 12.99 -27.99 4.79
N GLN A 259 13.47 -26.76 4.84
CA GLN A 259 12.77 -25.57 4.35
C GLN A 259 12.56 -25.60 2.81
N ALA A 260 13.59 -26.00 2.07
CA ALA A 260 13.50 -26.16 0.62
C ALA A 260 12.54 -27.31 0.23
N TYR A 261 12.62 -28.42 0.98
CA TYR A 261 11.74 -29.56 0.78
C TYR A 261 10.27 -29.23 1.08
N GLU A 262 10.00 -28.44 2.15
CA GLU A 262 8.65 -27.91 2.40
C GLU A 262 8.14 -27.14 1.19
N THR A 263 8.92 -26.19 0.65
CA THR A 263 8.54 -25.41 -0.53
C THR A 263 8.30 -26.33 -1.73
N TYR A 264 9.18 -27.30 -1.98
CA TYR A 264 9.04 -28.28 -3.04
C TYR A 264 7.71 -29.07 -2.93
N VAL A 265 7.40 -29.58 -1.75
CA VAL A 265 6.18 -30.36 -1.50
C VAL A 265 4.92 -29.48 -1.68
N VAL A 266 4.87 -28.32 -1.03
CA VAL A 266 3.72 -27.40 -1.07
C VAL A 266 3.45 -26.94 -2.49
N THR A 267 4.49 -26.56 -3.24
CA THR A 267 4.35 -26.16 -4.66
C THR A 267 3.80 -27.30 -5.52
N ASN A 268 4.29 -28.54 -5.31
CA ASN A 268 3.82 -29.70 -6.08
C ASN A 268 2.40 -30.14 -5.68
N LEU A 269 1.99 -29.94 -4.43
CA LEU A 269 0.61 -30.15 -3.99
C LEU A 269 -0.34 -29.16 -4.69
N ALA A 270 0.02 -27.88 -4.70
CA ALA A 270 -0.78 -26.84 -5.39
C ALA A 270 -0.97 -27.18 -6.89
N ARG A 271 0.06 -27.73 -7.56
CA ARG A 271 -0.03 -28.17 -8.97
C ARG A 271 -0.97 -29.36 -9.19
N LYS A 272 -1.11 -30.25 -8.20
CA LYS A 272 -1.95 -31.46 -8.32
C LYS A 272 -3.42 -31.17 -8.19
N GLU A 273 -3.79 -30.01 -7.65
CA GLU A 273 -5.16 -29.55 -7.50
C GLU A 273 -5.41 -28.28 -8.34
N PRO A 274 -5.44 -28.39 -9.69
CA PRO A 274 -5.70 -27.24 -10.55
C PRO A 274 -7.02 -26.57 -10.18
N LYS A 275 -7.00 -25.24 -10.02
CA LYS A 275 -8.11 -24.42 -9.53
C LYS A 275 -8.52 -24.72 -8.08
N GLY A 276 -7.67 -25.41 -7.31
CA GLY A 276 -7.84 -25.59 -5.87
C GLY A 276 -7.52 -24.32 -5.09
N ASP A 277 -7.75 -24.37 -3.76
CA ASP A 277 -7.55 -23.21 -2.89
C ASP A 277 -6.10 -22.70 -2.85
N MET A 278 -5.12 -23.61 -2.91
CA MET A 278 -3.70 -23.20 -2.92
C MET A 278 -3.30 -22.45 -4.20
N GLU A 279 -3.83 -22.86 -5.36
CA GLU A 279 -3.61 -22.13 -6.62
C GLU A 279 -4.30 -20.78 -6.57
N HIS A 280 -5.56 -20.74 -6.14
CA HIS A 280 -6.30 -19.49 -5.97
C HIS A 280 -5.55 -18.52 -5.02
N MET A 281 -5.10 -19.00 -3.86
CA MET A 281 -4.31 -18.22 -2.91
C MET A 281 -3.04 -17.67 -3.55
N ALA A 282 -2.27 -18.52 -4.23
CA ALA A 282 -1.02 -18.12 -4.88
C ALA A 282 -1.25 -17.07 -5.96
N GLU A 283 -2.29 -17.23 -6.78
CA GLU A 283 -2.68 -16.29 -7.83
C GLU A 283 -3.24 -14.98 -7.26
N PHE A 284 -4.12 -15.06 -6.27
CA PHE A 284 -4.76 -13.92 -5.60
C PHE A 284 -3.75 -12.94 -4.98
N TRP A 285 -2.62 -13.45 -4.47
CA TRP A 285 -1.53 -12.67 -3.89
C TRP A 285 -0.33 -12.49 -4.83
N SER A 286 -0.48 -12.76 -6.14
CA SER A 286 0.59 -12.55 -7.13
C SER A 286 0.67 -11.11 -7.60
N ASP A 287 0.88 -10.17 -6.68
CA ASP A 287 0.92 -8.73 -6.92
C ASP A 287 2.27 -8.22 -7.48
N ASP A 288 3.02 -9.08 -8.17
CA ASP A 288 4.37 -8.77 -8.68
C ASP A 288 4.40 -8.32 -10.15
N ARG A 289 3.29 -8.47 -10.90
CA ARG A 289 3.28 -8.30 -12.37
C ARG A 289 2.76 -6.95 -12.81
N VAL A 290 3.64 -6.16 -13.46
CA VAL A 290 3.27 -4.88 -14.11
C VAL A 290 2.20 -5.10 -15.17
N GLY A 291 1.21 -4.21 -15.23
CA GLY A 291 0.10 -4.26 -16.18
C GLY A 291 -0.97 -5.30 -15.87
N TRP A 292 -0.79 -6.09 -14.81
CA TRP A 292 -1.76 -7.09 -14.39
C TRP A 292 -2.43 -6.75 -13.06
N THR A 293 -1.66 -6.61 -12.00
CA THR A 293 -2.14 -6.23 -10.67
C THR A 293 -1.42 -4.98 -10.18
N PHE A 294 -1.94 -4.31 -9.17
CA PHE A 294 -1.17 -3.33 -8.42
C PHE A 294 -0.10 -4.01 -7.55
N SER A 295 0.86 -3.24 -7.04
CA SER A 295 1.99 -3.76 -6.26
C SER A 295 1.58 -4.28 -4.87
N PRO A 296 2.40 -5.13 -4.21
CA PRO A 296 2.11 -5.60 -2.85
C PRO A 296 1.85 -4.48 -1.83
N PRO A 297 2.59 -3.35 -1.79
CA PRO A 297 2.23 -2.25 -0.92
C PRO A 297 0.93 -1.55 -1.32
N ALA A 298 0.66 -1.35 -2.61
CA ALA A 298 -0.60 -0.77 -3.08
C ALA A 298 -1.82 -1.67 -2.76
N ARG A 299 -1.61 -3.00 -2.65
CA ARG A 299 -2.63 -3.92 -2.14
C ARG A 299 -3.07 -3.58 -0.73
N LEU A 300 -2.14 -3.25 0.17
CA LEU A 300 -2.46 -2.87 1.54
C LEU A 300 -3.17 -1.51 1.60
N GLU A 301 -2.88 -0.61 0.68
CA GLU A 301 -3.61 0.65 0.51
C GLU A 301 -5.06 0.41 0.05
N ALA A 302 -5.27 -0.51 -0.91
CA ALA A 302 -6.61 -0.90 -1.36
C ALA A 302 -7.44 -1.54 -0.23
N ILE A 303 -6.81 -2.37 0.61
CA ILE A 303 -7.45 -2.96 1.80
C ILE A 303 -7.79 -1.87 2.82
N ALA A 304 -6.90 -0.90 3.05
CA ALA A 304 -7.16 0.24 3.93
C ALA A 304 -8.34 1.09 3.44
N ASP A 305 -8.43 1.31 2.12
CA ASP A 305 -9.54 2.02 1.48
C ASP A 305 -10.88 1.28 1.69
N GLN A 306 -10.88 -0.03 1.51
CA GLN A 306 -12.06 -0.84 1.73
C GLN A 306 -12.52 -0.77 3.21
N ILE A 307 -11.61 -0.93 4.16
CA ILE A 307 -11.91 -0.83 5.60
C ILE A 307 -12.40 0.57 5.97
N ALA A 308 -11.77 1.63 5.46
CA ALA A 308 -12.17 2.99 5.75
C ALA A 308 -13.60 3.30 5.24
N LYS A 309 -14.02 2.67 4.13
CA LYS A 309 -15.40 2.73 3.62
C LYS A 309 -16.37 1.92 4.47
N GLU A 310 -16.05 0.65 4.76
CA GLU A 310 -16.91 -0.26 5.50
C GLU A 310 -17.18 0.23 6.93
N GLU A 311 -16.20 0.88 7.56
CA GLU A 311 -16.27 1.41 8.90
C GLU A 311 -16.66 2.91 8.97
N ASP A 312 -17.02 3.50 7.84
CA ASP A 312 -17.45 4.90 7.72
C ASP A 312 -16.50 5.87 8.46
N PHE A 313 -15.18 5.72 8.21
CA PHE A 313 -14.19 6.60 8.84
C PHE A 313 -14.39 8.04 8.35
N ASN A 314 -14.35 8.99 9.29
CA ASN A 314 -14.35 10.40 8.94
C ASN A 314 -13.01 10.84 8.32
N LEU A 315 -12.96 12.07 7.81
CA LEU A 315 -11.79 12.59 7.12
C LEU A 315 -10.53 12.62 7.99
N GLU A 316 -10.64 12.97 9.29
CA GLU A 316 -9.52 13.01 10.24
C GLU A 316 -8.91 11.62 10.44
N LYS A 317 -9.76 10.63 10.75
CA LYS A 317 -9.34 9.26 11.00
C LYS A 317 -8.70 8.65 9.76
N THR A 318 -9.26 8.94 8.58
CA THR A 318 -8.72 8.47 7.30
C THR A 318 -7.39 9.15 6.96
N CYS A 319 -7.26 10.45 7.21
CA CYS A 319 -6.00 11.17 7.03
C CYS A 319 -4.87 10.56 7.87
N LEU A 320 -5.13 10.28 9.15
CA LEU A 320 -4.17 9.62 10.01
C LEU A 320 -3.82 8.21 9.52
N LEU A 321 -4.81 7.43 9.10
CA LEU A 321 -4.62 6.07 8.57
C LEU A 321 -3.65 6.08 7.39
N TYR A 322 -3.88 6.93 6.38
CA TYR A 322 -3.05 6.96 5.18
C TYR A 322 -1.64 7.50 5.44
N ALA A 323 -1.47 8.42 6.38
CA ALA A 323 -0.15 8.86 6.80
C ALA A 323 0.63 7.71 7.47
N GLN A 324 -0.01 6.97 8.36
CA GLN A 324 0.62 5.87 9.10
C GLN A 324 0.90 4.66 8.22
N ILE A 325 -0.06 4.22 7.40
CA ILE A 325 0.12 3.05 6.55
C ILE A 325 1.16 3.30 5.46
N GLY A 326 1.13 4.48 4.83
CA GLY A 326 2.14 4.86 3.84
C GLY A 326 3.56 4.84 4.41
N MET A 327 3.78 5.44 5.60
CA MET A 327 5.08 5.41 6.27
C MET A 327 5.50 3.99 6.66
N ALA A 328 4.57 3.17 7.16
CA ALA A 328 4.86 1.79 7.53
C ALA A 328 5.27 0.96 6.31
N LEU A 329 4.57 1.10 5.18
CA LEU A 329 4.91 0.39 3.95
C LEU A 329 6.26 0.87 3.37
N SER A 330 6.56 2.18 3.44
CA SER A 330 7.85 2.71 3.00
C SER A 330 9.02 2.16 3.85
N ASP A 331 8.90 2.21 5.17
CA ASP A 331 9.93 1.69 6.07
C ASP A 331 10.05 0.16 5.98
N ALA A 332 8.93 -0.54 5.72
CA ALA A 332 8.91 -1.98 5.44
C ALA A 332 9.73 -2.33 4.18
N ALA A 333 9.64 -1.52 3.13
CA ALA A 333 10.49 -1.69 1.96
C ALA A 333 11.97 -1.52 2.30
N VAL A 334 12.31 -0.51 3.11
CA VAL A 334 13.70 -0.23 3.48
C VAL A 334 14.30 -1.35 4.32
N ILE A 335 13.62 -1.79 5.39
CA ILE A 335 14.13 -2.87 6.26
C ILE A 335 14.21 -4.20 5.52
N CYS A 336 13.24 -4.50 4.65
CA CYS A 336 13.22 -5.72 3.85
C CYS A 336 14.41 -5.74 2.88
N TRP A 337 14.59 -4.69 2.06
CA TRP A 337 15.65 -4.65 1.05
C TRP A 337 17.05 -4.50 1.64
N TYR A 338 17.19 -3.81 2.79
CA TYR A 338 18.44 -3.83 3.54
C TYR A 338 18.89 -5.25 3.85
N ASN A 339 17.99 -6.05 4.39
CA ASN A 339 18.31 -7.42 4.78
C ASN A 339 18.42 -8.38 3.59
N LYS A 340 17.64 -8.18 2.52
CA LYS A 340 17.77 -8.97 1.29
C LYS A 340 19.20 -8.95 0.75
N TYR A 341 19.76 -7.77 0.60
CA TYR A 341 21.12 -7.61 0.05
C TYR A 341 22.24 -7.79 1.08
N LYS A 342 21.93 -7.68 2.38
CA LYS A 342 22.86 -8.04 3.47
C LYS A 342 23.12 -9.54 3.52
N TYR A 343 22.07 -10.34 3.37
CA TYR A 343 22.16 -11.80 3.49
C TYR A 343 22.27 -12.53 2.15
N ASN A 344 21.82 -11.93 1.08
CA ASN A 344 21.92 -12.41 -0.30
C ASN A 344 21.51 -13.89 -0.53
N VAL A 345 20.41 -14.33 0.11
CA VAL A 345 19.95 -15.72 0.08
C VAL A 345 19.38 -16.10 -1.28
N GLU A 346 19.82 -17.23 -1.82
CA GLU A 346 19.31 -17.81 -3.06
C GLU A 346 17.80 -18.15 -2.99
N ARG A 347 17.13 -18.18 -4.14
CA ARG A 347 15.71 -18.57 -4.21
C ARG A 347 15.55 -20.09 -4.07
N PRO A 348 14.38 -20.57 -3.55
CA PRO A 348 14.12 -22.00 -3.41
C PRO A 348 14.35 -22.80 -4.69
N ILE A 349 13.97 -22.25 -5.87
CA ILE A 349 14.18 -22.96 -7.14
C ILE A 349 15.63 -23.30 -7.38
N THR A 350 16.57 -22.39 -7.09
CA THR A 350 18.01 -22.62 -7.29
C THR A 350 18.51 -23.77 -6.38
N TYR A 351 18.13 -23.73 -5.11
CA TYR A 351 18.48 -24.78 -4.14
C TYR A 351 17.81 -26.12 -4.50
N ILE A 352 16.49 -26.11 -4.79
CA ILE A 352 15.72 -27.31 -5.08
C ILE A 352 16.26 -28.01 -6.34
N GLN A 353 16.56 -27.25 -7.41
CA GLN A 353 17.12 -27.84 -8.61
C GLN A 353 18.50 -28.46 -8.41
N ARG A 354 19.31 -27.91 -7.50
CA ARG A 354 20.63 -28.41 -7.20
C ARG A 354 20.61 -29.64 -6.27
N GLU A 355 19.75 -29.65 -5.23
CA GLU A 355 19.85 -30.61 -4.15
C GLU A 355 18.68 -31.62 -4.06
N ILE A 356 17.52 -31.33 -4.70
CA ILE A 356 16.28 -32.13 -4.51
C ILE A 356 15.75 -32.69 -5.82
N ASP A 357 15.41 -31.81 -6.79
CA ASP A 357 14.81 -32.17 -8.06
C ASP A 357 15.26 -31.23 -9.19
N PRO A 358 16.17 -31.65 -10.09
CA PRO A 358 16.68 -30.80 -11.15
C PRO A 358 15.63 -30.38 -12.18
N LYS A 359 14.42 -30.98 -12.17
CA LYS A 359 13.30 -30.63 -13.05
C LYS A 359 12.29 -29.69 -12.38
N PHE A 360 12.52 -29.28 -11.15
CA PHE A 360 11.62 -28.35 -10.47
C PHE A 360 11.50 -27.03 -11.23
N THR A 361 10.27 -26.53 -11.36
CA THR A 361 9.97 -25.25 -11.98
C THR A 361 9.00 -24.45 -11.11
N ILE A 362 8.95 -23.15 -11.28
CA ILE A 362 7.99 -22.28 -10.63
C ILE A 362 6.66 -22.31 -11.40
N PRO A 363 5.54 -22.62 -10.73
CA PRO A 363 4.23 -22.57 -11.39
C PRO A 363 3.80 -21.12 -11.65
N TRP A 364 2.91 -20.92 -12.60
CA TRP A 364 2.20 -19.69 -12.97
C TRP A 364 3.08 -18.51 -13.36
N LEU A 365 4.07 -18.12 -12.55
CA LEU A 365 4.98 -17.01 -12.87
C LEU A 365 6.11 -17.42 -13.82
N GLY A 366 6.63 -18.63 -13.68
CA GLY A 366 7.74 -19.15 -14.46
C GLY A 366 9.13 -18.61 -14.08
N PHE A 367 9.20 -17.59 -13.19
CA PHE A 367 10.43 -16.94 -12.71
C PHE A 367 10.27 -16.46 -11.27
N THR A 368 11.37 -16.09 -10.62
CA THR A 368 11.32 -15.43 -9.31
C THR A 368 11.50 -13.91 -9.44
N PRO A 369 10.97 -13.12 -8.49
CA PRO A 369 11.29 -11.70 -8.43
C PRO A 369 12.81 -11.46 -8.39
N PRO A 370 13.32 -10.43 -9.12
CA PRO A 370 14.76 -10.23 -9.36
C PRO A 370 15.48 -9.60 -8.16
N PHE A 371 15.42 -10.25 -7.00
CA PHE A 371 16.12 -9.89 -5.76
C PHE A 371 16.19 -11.10 -4.81
N PRO A 372 17.12 -11.09 -3.81
CA PRO A 372 17.30 -12.20 -2.87
C PRO A 372 16.04 -12.65 -2.14
N ALA A 373 16.01 -13.91 -1.69
CA ALA A 373 14.84 -14.50 -1.06
C ALA A 373 14.52 -13.87 0.31
N TYR A 374 15.48 -13.87 1.23
CA TYR A 374 15.29 -13.53 2.64
C TYR A 374 15.48 -12.05 2.96
N PRO A 375 14.55 -11.40 3.72
CA PRO A 375 13.21 -11.87 4.10
C PRO A 375 12.19 -11.69 2.98
N SER A 376 10.97 -12.25 3.12
CA SER A 376 9.89 -12.09 2.14
C SER A 376 9.34 -10.67 2.12
N GLY A 377 9.30 -10.03 0.93
CA GLY A 377 8.69 -8.71 0.75
C GLY A 377 7.19 -8.71 1.00
N HIS A 378 6.44 -9.68 0.47
CA HIS A 378 5.01 -9.84 0.70
C HIS A 378 4.69 -9.95 2.18
N SER A 379 5.39 -10.82 2.91
CA SER A 379 5.24 -10.95 4.37
C SER A 379 5.52 -9.62 5.07
N THR A 380 6.60 -8.92 4.72
CA THR A 380 6.98 -7.65 5.35
C THR A 380 5.89 -6.58 5.14
N PHE A 381 5.39 -6.41 3.92
CA PHE A 381 4.32 -5.44 3.65
C PHE A 381 3.01 -5.83 4.32
N ALA A 382 2.60 -7.11 4.24
CA ALA A 382 1.36 -7.57 4.84
C ALA A 382 1.33 -7.30 6.35
N PHE A 383 2.38 -7.70 7.08
CA PHE A 383 2.42 -7.49 8.53
C PHE A 383 2.64 -6.02 8.93
N ALA A 384 3.29 -5.21 8.09
CA ALA A 384 3.39 -3.76 8.32
C ALA A 384 2.02 -3.07 8.13
N GLY A 385 1.35 -3.31 7.02
CA GLY A 385 0.04 -2.72 6.75
C GLY A 385 -1.03 -3.19 7.74
N VAL A 386 -1.13 -4.51 7.96
CA VAL A 386 -2.08 -5.08 8.93
C VAL A 386 -1.82 -4.58 10.34
N GLY A 387 -0.55 -4.44 10.76
CA GLY A 387 -0.23 -3.90 12.08
C GLY A 387 -0.72 -2.45 12.29
N ILE A 388 -0.76 -1.64 11.23
CA ILE A 388 -1.41 -0.32 11.27
C ILE A 388 -2.93 -0.47 11.32
N LEU A 389 -3.53 -1.28 10.43
CA LEU A 389 -4.99 -1.46 10.36
C LEU A 389 -5.57 -1.98 11.68
N GLU A 390 -4.89 -2.94 12.34
CA GLU A 390 -5.30 -3.45 13.66
C GLU A 390 -5.38 -2.35 14.73
N ALA A 391 -4.58 -1.29 14.63
CA ALA A 391 -4.66 -0.15 15.55
C ALA A 391 -5.93 0.69 15.34
N PHE A 392 -6.57 0.62 14.17
CA PHE A 392 -7.79 1.35 13.85
C PHE A 392 -9.08 0.55 14.08
N VAL A 393 -9.06 -0.77 13.85
CA VAL A 393 -10.27 -1.61 13.90
C VAL A 393 -10.18 -2.77 14.90
N GLY A 394 -9.00 -2.96 15.52
CA GLY A 394 -8.76 -4.06 16.46
C GLY A 394 -8.30 -5.35 15.81
N GLY A 395 -7.64 -6.22 16.61
CA GLY A 395 -6.98 -7.43 16.11
C GLY A 395 -7.94 -8.56 15.71
N SER A 396 -9.20 -8.52 16.17
CA SER A 396 -10.22 -9.56 15.87
C SER A 396 -11.20 -9.12 14.77
N TYR A 397 -10.81 -8.18 13.91
CA TYR A 397 -11.65 -7.65 12.85
C TYR A 397 -11.76 -8.68 11.70
N PRO A 398 -12.96 -9.26 11.44
CA PRO A 398 -13.18 -10.14 10.30
C PRO A 398 -13.22 -9.29 9.03
N PHE A 399 -12.64 -9.81 7.95
CA PHE A 399 -12.50 -9.05 6.72
C PHE A 399 -12.68 -9.94 5.47
N THR A 400 -13.35 -9.42 4.46
CA THR A 400 -13.39 -10.04 3.14
C THR A 400 -12.74 -9.13 2.12
N ASP A 401 -11.67 -9.59 1.51
CA ASP A 401 -10.92 -8.83 0.50
C ASP A 401 -11.60 -8.94 -0.87
N TYR A 402 -12.13 -7.81 -1.36
CA TYR A 402 -12.80 -7.66 -2.64
C TYR A 402 -11.92 -7.02 -3.72
N CYS A 403 -10.63 -6.77 -3.45
CA CYS A 403 -9.76 -5.98 -4.34
C CYS A 403 -9.70 -6.48 -5.79
N HIS A 404 -9.94 -7.75 -6.01
CA HIS A 404 -9.93 -8.37 -7.35
C HIS A 404 -11.29 -8.85 -7.86
N GLN A 405 -12.38 -8.57 -7.14
CA GLN A 405 -13.71 -9.14 -7.43
C GLN A 405 -14.18 -8.94 -8.87
N GLN A 406 -13.81 -7.83 -9.52
CA GLN A 406 -14.23 -7.53 -10.88
C GLN A 406 -13.27 -8.04 -11.96
N ARG A 407 -12.20 -8.74 -11.56
CA ARG A 407 -11.21 -9.27 -12.50
C ARG A 407 -11.75 -10.51 -13.21
N THR A 408 -11.51 -10.58 -14.52
CA THR A 408 -11.92 -11.71 -15.37
C THR A 408 -10.76 -12.43 -16.02
N ASP A 409 -9.56 -11.88 -15.90
CA ASP A 409 -8.33 -12.40 -16.48
C ASP A 409 -7.54 -13.33 -15.54
N PHE A 410 -8.01 -13.49 -14.31
CA PHE A 410 -7.62 -14.52 -13.34
C PHE A 410 -8.75 -14.76 -12.32
N ASN A 411 -8.56 -15.69 -11.39
CA ASN A 411 -9.55 -15.97 -10.35
C ASN A 411 -9.57 -14.86 -9.28
N GLY A 412 -10.42 -13.85 -9.50
CA GLY A 412 -10.60 -12.71 -8.60
C GLY A 412 -11.67 -12.91 -7.51
N HIS A 413 -12.11 -14.16 -7.23
CA HIS A 413 -13.09 -14.40 -6.16
C HIS A 413 -12.60 -13.85 -4.84
N PRO A 414 -13.47 -13.14 -4.08
CA PRO A 414 -13.11 -12.60 -2.77
C PRO A 414 -12.65 -13.68 -1.81
N ARG A 415 -11.71 -13.30 -0.92
CA ARG A 415 -11.23 -14.19 0.14
C ARG A 415 -11.58 -13.62 1.50
N ALA A 416 -12.19 -14.44 2.36
CA ALA A 416 -12.67 -14.06 3.68
C ALA A 416 -11.74 -14.58 4.78
N TYR A 417 -11.52 -13.74 5.80
CA TYR A 417 -10.62 -13.98 6.92
C TYR A 417 -11.32 -13.71 8.25
N ASN A 418 -11.01 -14.48 9.29
CA ASN A 418 -11.56 -14.25 10.63
C ASN A 418 -10.88 -13.05 11.32
N SER A 419 -9.71 -12.67 10.87
CA SER A 419 -8.97 -11.51 11.36
C SER A 419 -8.05 -10.95 10.27
N LEU A 420 -7.63 -9.69 10.42
CA LEU A 420 -6.59 -9.10 9.55
C LEU A 420 -5.26 -9.85 9.68
N ARG A 421 -5.00 -10.46 10.85
CA ARG A 421 -3.82 -11.30 11.06
C ARG A 421 -3.85 -12.56 10.19
N ASP A 422 -5.02 -13.16 10.01
CA ASP A 422 -5.18 -14.32 9.12
C ASP A 422 -4.93 -13.93 7.66
N LEU A 423 -5.38 -12.74 7.25
CA LEU A 423 -5.06 -12.18 5.93
C LEU A 423 -3.55 -12.03 5.74
N ALA A 424 -2.83 -11.44 6.71
CA ALA A 424 -1.38 -11.29 6.61
C ALA A 424 -0.66 -12.64 6.58
N ASN A 425 -1.13 -13.62 7.36
CA ASN A 425 -0.60 -14.98 7.36
C ASN A 425 -0.81 -15.66 6.00
N GLU A 426 -1.97 -15.52 5.39
CA GLU A 426 -2.25 -16.11 4.08
C GLU A 426 -1.42 -15.43 2.98
N ASN A 427 -1.33 -14.10 2.98
CA ASN A 427 -0.47 -13.37 2.03
C ASN A 427 0.97 -13.89 2.10
N ALA A 428 1.53 -13.98 3.30
CA ALA A 428 2.89 -14.47 3.50
C ALA A 428 3.05 -15.94 3.10
N PHE A 429 2.10 -16.83 3.46
CA PHE A 429 2.11 -18.24 3.13
C PHE A 429 1.95 -18.51 1.63
N SER A 430 1.21 -17.66 0.90
CA SER A 430 0.95 -17.80 -0.54
C SER A 430 2.23 -17.95 -1.38
N ARG A 431 3.34 -17.51 -0.84
CA ARG A 431 4.64 -17.53 -1.52
C ARG A 431 5.30 -18.93 -1.55
N LEU A 432 4.86 -19.85 -0.67
CA LEU A 432 5.33 -21.23 -0.67
C LEU A 432 4.69 -22.05 -1.81
N PRO A 433 3.32 -22.09 -1.96
CA PRO A 433 2.72 -22.76 -3.10
C PRO A 433 3.13 -22.16 -4.44
N LEU A 434 3.49 -20.85 -4.47
CA LEU A 434 4.07 -20.21 -5.65
C LEU A 434 5.53 -20.62 -5.90
N GLY A 435 6.23 -21.22 -4.90
CA GLY A 435 7.59 -21.73 -5.05
C GLY A 435 8.72 -20.68 -4.99
N VAL A 436 8.43 -19.46 -4.51
CA VAL A 436 9.37 -18.33 -4.58
C VAL A 436 10.04 -17.97 -3.25
N HIS A 437 9.59 -18.55 -2.12
CA HIS A 437 10.12 -18.28 -0.78
C HIS A 437 10.21 -19.55 0.08
N TYR A 438 11.16 -19.54 1.04
CA TYR A 438 11.24 -20.48 2.14
C TYR A 438 10.33 -20.04 3.30
N ARG A 439 10.06 -20.95 4.26
CA ARG A 439 9.35 -20.61 5.50
C ARG A 439 10.09 -19.55 6.32
N MET A 440 11.42 -19.63 6.41
CA MET A 440 12.21 -18.61 7.11
C MET A 440 12.04 -17.21 6.53
N ASP A 441 11.81 -17.08 5.20
CA ASP A 441 11.59 -15.78 4.56
C ASP A 441 10.28 -15.16 5.02
N TYR A 442 9.23 -15.99 5.18
CA TYR A 442 7.96 -15.62 5.77
C TYR A 442 8.15 -15.09 7.20
N ASP A 443 8.85 -15.87 8.06
CA ASP A 443 9.05 -15.53 9.47
C ASP A 443 9.87 -14.24 9.62
N GLY A 444 10.93 -14.10 8.82
CA GLY A 444 11.73 -12.87 8.76
C GLY A 444 10.93 -11.65 8.31
N GLY A 445 10.05 -11.83 7.32
CA GLY A 445 9.17 -10.76 6.85
C GLY A 445 8.13 -10.35 7.89
N ASN A 446 7.52 -11.32 8.57
CA ASN A 446 6.60 -11.08 9.70
C ASN A 446 7.28 -10.23 10.79
N PHE A 447 8.48 -10.63 11.23
CA PHE A 447 9.25 -9.86 12.22
C PHE A 447 9.47 -8.41 11.76
N CYS A 448 9.97 -8.21 10.54
CA CYS A 448 10.22 -6.88 9.99
C CYS A 448 8.94 -6.03 9.90
N GLY A 449 7.84 -6.61 9.43
CA GLY A 449 6.56 -5.90 9.27
C GLY A 449 5.97 -5.45 10.61
N ILE A 450 5.89 -6.34 11.60
CA ILE A 450 5.38 -6.01 12.95
C ILE A 450 6.25 -4.93 13.60
N LEU A 451 7.57 -5.06 13.51
CA LEU A 451 8.49 -4.05 14.05
C LEU A 451 8.25 -2.68 13.43
N THR A 452 8.11 -2.64 12.10
CA THR A 452 7.89 -1.40 11.35
C THR A 452 6.56 -0.73 11.74
N ALA A 453 5.45 -1.47 11.78
CA ALA A 453 4.16 -0.95 12.21
C ALA A 453 4.24 -0.34 13.62
N ARG A 454 4.87 -1.06 14.56
CA ARG A 454 5.08 -0.59 15.94
C ARG A 454 5.84 0.73 15.98
N ARG A 455 6.92 0.87 15.19
CA ARG A 455 7.72 2.10 15.16
C ARG A 455 6.94 3.29 14.62
N VAL A 456 6.15 3.10 13.57
CA VAL A 456 5.32 4.16 13.01
C VAL A 456 4.22 4.59 14.00
N LEU A 457 3.55 3.65 14.65
CA LEU A 457 2.54 3.96 15.68
C LEU A 457 3.13 4.73 16.88
N GLN A 458 4.43 4.59 17.17
CA GLN A 458 5.15 5.30 18.24
C GLN A 458 5.63 6.71 17.83
N LEU A 459 5.46 7.15 16.59
CA LEU A 459 5.73 8.53 16.23
C LEU A 459 4.83 9.49 17.03
N PRO A 460 5.27 10.72 17.30
CA PRO A 460 4.52 11.66 18.13
C PRO A 460 3.34 12.29 17.35
N TRP A 461 2.32 11.49 17.06
CA TRP A 461 1.13 11.93 16.31
C TRP A 461 0.26 12.91 17.09
N LYS A 462 0.08 12.65 18.39
CA LYS A 462 -0.78 13.47 19.27
C LYS A 462 0.05 14.47 20.10
N ARG A 463 -0.60 15.59 20.45
CA ARG A 463 -0.06 16.60 21.35
C ARG A 463 -0.01 16.11 22.80
#